data_e9ffd32531b3c455512846886fed24b1
#
_entry.id   e9ffd32531b3c455512846886fed24b1
#
_cell.length_a   1.000
_cell.length_b   1.000
_cell.length_c   1.000
_cell.angle_alpha   90.00
_cell.angle_beta   90.00
_cell.angle_gamma   90.00
#
_symmetry.space_group_name_H-M   'P 1'
#
loop_
_entity.id
_entity.type
_entity.pdbx_description
1 polymer ?
#
loop_
_entity_poly.entity_id
_entity_poly.type
_entity_poly.pdbx_seq_one_letter_code
_entity_poly.pdbx_strand_id
1 'polypeptide(L)'
;MKLSDLRSAGEIHEQDMSDPEYRREHERTKLANDVAIRVLAYRTRHGMSQTELARKLGMRQPNIARLESGEHEPSLSTLAKLAEALGLDFSIEIKPTGLKLRQSHRVRKAA
;
A
#
# COMPACT_ATOMS: atom_id res chain seq x y z
N MET A 1 -1.28 17.53 -21.19
CA MET A 1 -2.08 18.00 -20.05
C MET A 1 -1.75 19.46 -19.78
N LYS A 2 -2.75 20.31 -19.73
CA LYS A 2 -2.56 21.73 -19.45
C LYS A 2 -2.44 21.95 -17.94
N LEU A 3 -1.73 23.00 -17.55
CA LEU A 3 -1.59 23.35 -16.14
C LEU A 3 -2.95 23.62 -15.48
N SER A 4 -3.90 24.17 -16.23
CA SER A 4 -5.26 24.40 -15.77
C SER A 4 -5.99 23.11 -15.43
N ASP A 5 -5.67 22.01 -16.12
CA ASP A 5 -6.29 20.71 -15.87
C ASP A 5 -5.82 20.14 -14.52
N LEU A 6 -4.55 20.34 -14.18
CA LEU A 6 -4.00 19.93 -12.90
C LEU A 6 -4.63 20.71 -11.74
N ARG A 7 -4.84 21.99 -11.94
CA ARG A 7 -5.48 22.85 -10.95
C ARG A 7 -6.93 22.43 -10.73
N SER A 8 -7.65 22.19 -11.80
CA SER A 8 -9.05 21.75 -11.74
C SER A 8 -9.16 20.41 -11.03
N ALA A 9 -8.23 19.49 -11.27
CA ALA A 9 -8.23 18.18 -10.61
C ALA A 9 -8.03 18.33 -9.11
N GLY A 10 -7.16 19.26 -8.66
CA GLY A 10 -6.96 19.53 -7.25
C GLY A 10 -8.19 20.12 -6.58
N GLU A 11 -8.85 21.05 -7.25
CA GLU A 11 -10.08 21.66 -6.75
C GLU A 11 -11.20 20.63 -6.64
N ILE A 12 -11.37 19.79 -7.66
CA ILE A 12 -12.36 18.71 -7.65
C ILE A 12 -12.08 17.74 -6.50
N HIS A 13 -10.80 17.41 -6.26
CA HIS A 13 -10.41 16.53 -5.17
C HIS A 13 -10.86 17.09 -3.82
N GLU A 14 -10.63 18.38 -3.56
CA GLU A 14 -11.04 19.01 -2.31
C GLU A 14 -12.55 18.95 -2.11
N GLN A 15 -13.32 19.25 -3.17
CA GLN A 15 -14.77 19.21 -3.13
C GLN A 15 -15.29 17.78 -2.87
N ASP A 16 -14.66 16.79 -3.53
CA ASP A 16 -15.11 15.40 -3.46
C ASP A 16 -14.75 14.73 -2.15
N MET A 17 -13.78 15.24 -1.42
CA MET A 17 -13.42 14.70 -0.11
C MET A 17 -14.55 14.80 0.91
N SER A 18 -15.55 15.62 0.66
CA SER A 18 -16.76 15.66 1.47
C SER A 18 -17.72 14.49 1.18
N ASP A 19 -17.58 13.84 0.02
CA ASP A 19 -18.36 12.68 -0.37
C ASP A 19 -17.77 11.43 0.31
N PRO A 20 -18.57 10.71 1.15
CA PRO A 20 -18.06 9.52 1.84
C PRO A 20 -17.60 8.42 0.89
N GLU A 21 -18.26 8.26 -0.26
CA GLU A 21 -17.87 7.24 -1.24
C GLU A 21 -16.54 7.58 -1.91
N TYR A 22 -16.36 8.82 -2.31
CA TYR A 22 -15.09 9.28 -2.88
C TYR A 22 -13.97 9.14 -1.85
N ARG A 23 -14.23 9.48 -0.61
CA ARG A 23 -13.25 9.40 0.47
C ARG A 23 -12.80 7.96 0.70
N ARG A 24 -13.73 7.00 0.68
CA ARG A 24 -13.39 5.58 0.81
C ARG A 24 -12.52 5.11 -0.34
N GLU A 25 -12.83 5.50 -1.57
CA GLU A 25 -12.02 5.17 -2.73
C GLU A 25 -10.62 5.77 -2.62
N HIS A 26 -10.54 7.01 -2.19
CA HIS A 26 -9.26 7.70 -1.99
C HIS A 26 -8.40 6.97 -0.95
N GLU A 27 -9.00 6.54 0.16
CA GLU A 27 -8.29 5.83 1.23
C GLU A 27 -7.83 4.44 0.77
N ARG A 28 -8.62 3.76 -0.06
CA ARG A 28 -8.22 2.47 -0.63
C ARG A 28 -7.03 2.62 -1.57
N THR A 29 -7.05 3.63 -2.42
CA THR A 29 -5.95 3.94 -3.33
C THR A 29 -4.69 4.30 -2.54
N LYS A 30 -4.86 5.06 -1.47
CA LYS A 30 -3.76 5.42 -0.59
C LYS A 30 -3.16 4.19 0.07
N LEU A 31 -3.99 3.27 0.55
CA LEU A 31 -3.54 2.02 1.15
C LEU A 31 -2.71 1.21 0.16
N ALA A 32 -3.22 1.03 -1.06
CA ALA A 32 -2.53 0.30 -2.10
C ALA A 32 -1.17 0.94 -2.42
N ASN A 33 -1.14 2.25 -2.51
CA ASN A 33 0.06 3.01 -2.80
C ASN A 33 1.08 2.91 -1.66
N ASP A 34 0.62 3.03 -0.42
CA ASP A 34 1.49 2.90 0.75
C ASP A 34 2.15 1.52 0.81
N VAL A 35 1.39 0.47 0.54
CA VAL A 35 1.92 -0.89 0.51
C VAL A 35 2.93 -1.04 -0.64
N ALA A 36 2.62 -0.50 -1.81
CA ALA A 36 3.51 -0.54 -2.96
C ALA A 36 4.88 0.07 -2.66
N ILE A 37 4.88 1.24 -2.00
CA ILE A 37 6.10 1.93 -1.63
C ILE A 37 6.94 1.08 -0.66
N ARG A 38 6.31 0.46 0.32
CA ARG A 38 6.99 -0.38 1.31
C ARG A 38 7.59 -1.63 0.68
N VAL A 39 6.87 -2.26 -0.23
CA VAL A 39 7.35 -3.45 -0.94
C VAL A 39 8.57 -3.09 -1.79
N LEU A 40 8.46 -2.01 -2.55
CA LEU A 40 9.55 -1.55 -3.40
C LEU A 40 10.78 -1.15 -2.58
N ALA A 41 10.58 -0.43 -1.48
CA ALA A 41 11.66 -0.01 -0.60
C ALA A 41 12.41 -1.21 0.00
N TYR A 42 11.66 -2.22 0.46
CA TYR A 42 12.26 -3.43 1.00
C TYR A 42 13.09 -4.15 -0.06
N ARG A 43 12.52 -4.34 -1.23
CA ARG A 43 13.18 -5.03 -2.33
C ARG A 43 14.46 -4.31 -2.74
N THR A 44 14.38 -2.98 -2.88
CA THR A 44 15.53 -2.16 -3.26
C THR A 44 16.62 -2.21 -2.19
N ARG A 45 16.24 -2.12 -0.94
CA ARG A 45 17.18 -2.15 0.19
C ARG A 45 17.95 -3.46 0.25
N HIS A 46 17.31 -4.57 -0.08
CA HIS A 46 17.91 -5.89 -0.02
C HIS A 46 18.48 -6.36 -1.35
N GLY A 47 18.44 -5.51 -2.38
CA GLY A 47 18.96 -5.84 -3.70
C GLY A 47 18.24 -7.02 -4.35
N MET A 48 16.95 -7.17 -4.09
CA MET A 48 16.15 -8.29 -4.60
C MET A 48 15.40 -7.93 -5.86
N SER A 49 15.30 -8.88 -6.78
CA SER A 49 14.40 -8.78 -7.91
C SER A 49 12.95 -9.07 -7.45
N GLN A 50 11.99 -8.75 -8.31
CA GLN A 50 10.59 -9.10 -8.04
C GLN A 50 10.41 -10.62 -7.91
N THR A 51 11.12 -11.39 -8.73
CA THR A 51 11.08 -12.84 -8.68
C THR A 51 11.64 -13.39 -7.37
N GLU A 52 12.73 -12.82 -6.90
CA GLU A 52 13.34 -13.23 -5.63
C GLU A 52 12.42 -12.91 -4.44
N LEU A 53 11.82 -11.74 -4.45
CA LEU A 53 10.88 -11.37 -3.39
C LEU A 53 9.64 -12.26 -3.43
N ALA A 54 9.11 -12.54 -4.62
CA ALA A 54 7.97 -13.42 -4.79
C ALA A 54 8.25 -14.80 -4.21
N ARG A 55 9.44 -15.35 -4.48
CA ARG A 55 9.85 -16.64 -3.94
C ARG A 55 9.90 -16.60 -2.41
N LYS A 56 10.45 -15.54 -1.86
CA LYS A 56 10.53 -15.36 -0.40
C LYS A 56 9.15 -15.31 0.25
N LEU A 57 8.18 -14.69 -0.41
CA LEU A 57 6.82 -14.54 0.09
C LEU A 57 5.92 -15.73 -0.24
N GLY A 58 6.40 -16.70 -1.00
CA GLY A 58 5.56 -17.80 -1.49
C GLY A 58 4.51 -17.32 -2.47
N MET A 59 4.83 -16.32 -3.26
CA MET A 59 3.93 -15.70 -4.24
C MET A 59 4.52 -15.83 -5.63
N ARG A 60 3.73 -15.49 -6.64
CA ARG A 60 4.19 -15.43 -8.02
C ARG A 60 4.68 -14.03 -8.33
N GLN A 61 5.67 -13.92 -9.21
CA GLN A 61 6.24 -12.63 -9.60
C GLN A 61 5.18 -11.62 -10.11
N PRO A 62 4.18 -12.02 -10.92
CA PRO A 62 3.16 -11.07 -11.34
C PRO A 62 2.39 -10.46 -10.17
N ASN A 63 2.25 -11.18 -9.06
CA ASN A 63 1.59 -10.64 -7.87
C ASN A 63 2.43 -9.56 -7.20
N ILE A 64 3.75 -9.73 -7.19
CA ILE A 64 4.65 -8.69 -6.67
C ILE A 64 4.59 -7.46 -7.58
N ALA A 65 4.63 -7.64 -8.88
CA ALA A 65 4.51 -6.55 -9.84
C ALA A 65 3.20 -5.78 -9.63
N ARG A 66 2.12 -6.51 -9.39
CA ARG A 66 0.81 -5.92 -9.13
C ARG A 66 0.79 -5.11 -7.83
N LEU A 67 1.42 -5.62 -6.77
CA LEU A 67 1.55 -4.89 -5.52
C LEU A 67 2.34 -3.60 -5.69
N GLU A 68 3.43 -3.66 -6.44
CA GLU A 68 4.29 -2.50 -6.67
C GLU A 68 3.66 -1.47 -7.59
N SER A 69 2.64 -1.83 -8.35
CA SER A 69 1.92 -0.87 -9.20
C SER A 69 1.08 0.11 -8.38
N GLY A 70 0.69 -0.28 -7.17
CA GLY A 70 -0.15 0.57 -6.33
C GLY A 70 -1.57 0.74 -6.82
N GLU A 71 -1.98 -0.04 -7.83
CA GLU A 71 -3.31 0.09 -8.45
C GLU A 71 -4.38 -0.77 -7.77
N HIS A 72 -3.95 -1.77 -7.00
CA HIS A 72 -4.87 -2.73 -6.41
C HIS A 72 -4.69 -2.81 -4.92
N GLU A 73 -5.81 -2.86 -4.21
CA GLU A 73 -5.82 -3.05 -2.77
C GLU A 73 -5.35 -4.48 -2.45
N PRO A 74 -4.33 -4.64 -1.60
CA PRO A 74 -3.89 -5.98 -1.23
C PRO A 74 -4.89 -6.65 -0.29
N SER A 75 -4.98 -7.97 -0.37
CA SER A 75 -5.81 -8.74 0.55
C SER A 75 -5.16 -8.80 1.94
N LEU A 76 -5.97 -9.11 2.95
CA LEU A 76 -5.45 -9.31 4.30
C LEU A 76 -4.43 -10.43 4.35
N SER A 77 -4.63 -11.48 3.57
CA SER A 77 -3.69 -12.59 3.45
C SER A 77 -2.33 -12.11 2.92
N THR A 78 -2.36 -11.25 1.90
CA THR A 78 -1.13 -10.67 1.35
C THR A 78 -0.43 -9.79 2.37
N LEU A 79 -1.18 -8.96 3.10
CA LEU A 79 -0.63 -8.11 4.14
C LEU A 79 0.02 -8.94 5.26
N ALA A 80 -0.60 -10.04 5.63
CA ALA A 80 -0.04 -10.95 6.63
C ALA A 80 1.29 -11.54 6.16
N LYS A 81 1.39 -11.95 4.91
CA LYS A 81 2.64 -12.46 4.34
C LYS A 81 3.73 -11.40 4.31
N LEU A 82 3.35 -10.17 3.94
CA LEU A 82 4.28 -9.05 3.92
C LEU A 82 4.79 -8.73 5.32
N ALA A 83 3.89 -8.69 6.31
CA ALA A 83 4.27 -8.41 7.69
C ALA A 83 5.28 -9.43 8.20
N GLU A 84 5.03 -10.70 7.95
CA GLU A 84 5.93 -11.78 8.36
C GLU A 84 7.29 -11.67 7.66
N ALA A 85 7.30 -11.51 6.35
CA ALA A 85 8.52 -11.48 5.57
C ALA A 85 9.36 -10.22 5.81
N LEU A 86 8.70 -9.07 5.96
CA LEU A 86 9.39 -7.80 6.16
C LEU A 86 9.72 -7.52 7.62
N GLY A 87 9.20 -8.32 8.55
CA GLY A 87 9.39 -8.10 9.98
C GLY A 87 8.72 -6.84 10.48
N LEU A 88 7.61 -6.46 9.86
CA LEU A 88 6.88 -5.25 10.20
C LEU A 88 5.49 -5.60 10.73
N ASP A 89 4.97 -4.75 11.58
CA ASP A 89 3.59 -4.85 12.02
C ASP A 89 2.75 -3.83 11.26
N PHE A 90 1.66 -4.31 10.69
CA PHE A 90 0.68 -3.44 10.03
C PHE A 90 -0.57 -3.38 10.87
N SER A 91 -1.09 -2.17 11.06
CA SER A 91 -2.40 -1.95 11.68
C SER A 91 -3.28 -1.26 10.65
N ILE A 92 -4.48 -1.78 10.47
CA ILE A 92 -5.46 -1.19 9.57
C ILE A 92 -6.61 -0.68 10.41
N GLU A 93 -6.85 0.63 10.33
CA GLU A 93 -8.00 1.23 10.98
C GLU A 93 -9.13 1.33 9.96
N ILE A 94 -10.22 0.64 10.25
CA ILE A 94 -11.40 0.62 9.37
C ILE A 94 -12.51 1.40 10.04
N LYS A 95 -12.93 2.47 9.39
CA LYS A 95 -14.04 3.31 9.86
C LYS A 95 -15.08 3.43 8.75
N PRO A 96 -16.32 3.81 9.07
CA PRO A 96 -17.31 4.07 8.02
C PRO A 96 -16.84 5.11 7.01
N THR A 97 -15.89 5.97 7.40
CA THR A 97 -15.35 7.05 6.57
C THR A 97 -14.13 6.64 5.76
N GLY A 98 -13.53 5.48 6.01
CA GLY A 98 -12.36 5.04 5.22
C GLY A 98 -11.45 4.06 5.93
N LEU A 99 -10.34 3.76 5.27
CA LEU A 99 -9.31 2.87 5.75
C LEU A 99 -8.02 3.65 6.01
N LYS A 100 -7.30 3.26 7.04
CA LYS A 100 -5.99 3.86 7.33
C LYS A 100 -5.01 2.77 7.71
N LEU A 101 -3.88 2.74 7.02
CA LEU A 101 -2.80 1.81 7.29
C LEU A 101 -1.80 2.47 8.23
N ARG A 102 -1.44 1.76 9.28
CA ARG A 102 -0.34 2.13 10.16
C ARG A 102 0.69 1.02 10.15
N GLN A 103 1.93 1.39 10.25
CA GLN A 103 3.04 0.45 10.24
C GLN A 103 3.98 0.77 11.40
N SER A 104 4.43 -0.27 12.08
CA SER A 104 5.48 -0.15 13.07
C SER A 104 6.48 -1.28 12.83
N HIS A 105 7.74 -1.01 13.19
CA HIS A 105 8.74 -2.05 13.16
C HIS A 105 8.53 -2.97 14.35
N ARG A 106 8.54 -4.28 14.05
CA ARG A 106 8.46 -5.27 15.12
C ARG A 106 9.75 -5.21 15.92
N VAL A 107 9.64 -4.81 17.18
CA VAL A 107 10.79 -4.85 18.07
C VAL A 107 11.03 -6.31 18.43
N ARG A 108 12.20 -6.83 18.04
CA ARG A 108 12.60 -8.15 18.48
C ARG A 108 12.83 -8.07 19.98
N LYS A 109 11.96 -8.74 20.72
CA LYS A 109 12.26 -8.95 22.11
C LYS A 109 13.49 -9.83 22.16
N ALA A 110 14.52 -9.38 22.85
CA ALA A 110 15.62 -10.24 23.24
C ALA A 110 15.00 -11.38 24.05
N ALA A 111 14.90 -12.53 23.43
CA ALA A 111 14.35 -13.68 24.13
C ALA A 111 15.34 -14.12 25.16
#